data_0cb3c32b8146a544eff983b77f71a499
#
_entry.id   0cb3c32b8146a544eff983b77f71a499
#
_cell.length_a   1.000
_cell.length_b   1.000
_cell.length_c   1.000
_cell.angle_alpha   90.00
_cell.angle_beta   90.00
_cell.angle_gamma   90.00
#
_symmetry.space_group_name_H-M   'P 1'
#
loop_
_entity.id
_entity.type
_entity.pdbx_description
1 polymer ?
#
loop_
_entity_poly.entity_id
_entity_poly.type
_entity_poly.pdbx_seq_one_letter_code
_entity_poly.pdbx_strand_id
1 'polypeptide(L)'
;MDELEFVGWNNGDWHGVFARYHSDDVFVDWKGQEPGRGLQEHIDAMKAFLESAGGIPPRIISHPIGFGSGEWTCVVGEFEDGGRMVTVAEWHDGAMVEEYIWS
;
A
#
# COMPACT_ATOMS: atom_id res chain seq x y z
N MET A 1 -0.78 7.94 5.76
CA MET A 1 -1.26 6.57 5.45
C MET A 1 -2.77 6.49 5.22
N ASP A 2 -3.55 7.24 6.00
CA ASP A 2 -5.02 7.21 5.85
C ASP A 2 -5.48 7.65 4.46
N GLU A 3 -5.00 8.78 3.96
CA GLU A 3 -5.36 9.24 2.62
C GLU A 3 -4.92 8.25 1.55
N LEU A 4 -3.71 7.68 1.68
CA LEU A 4 -3.22 6.68 0.75
C LEU A 4 -4.18 5.51 0.63
N GLU A 5 -4.64 4.96 1.75
CA GLU A 5 -5.46 3.75 1.75
C GLU A 5 -6.94 4.06 1.61
N PHE A 6 -7.48 5.04 2.35
CA PHE A 6 -8.92 5.34 2.27
C PHE A 6 -9.32 6.04 0.99
N VAL A 7 -8.45 6.84 0.41
CA VAL A 7 -8.74 7.54 -0.85
C VAL A 7 -8.05 6.84 -2.02
N GLY A 8 -6.74 6.63 -1.97
CA GLY A 8 -5.99 6.03 -3.07
C GLY A 8 -6.39 4.60 -3.35
N TRP A 9 -6.25 3.73 -2.36
CA TRP A 9 -6.55 2.30 -2.49
C TRP A 9 -8.04 2.05 -2.75
N ASN A 10 -8.90 2.56 -1.87
CA ASN A 10 -10.34 2.28 -1.95
C ASN A 10 -10.99 2.79 -3.23
N ASN A 11 -10.45 3.86 -3.81
CA ASN A 11 -10.98 4.44 -5.06
C ASN A 11 -10.23 3.98 -6.30
N GLY A 12 -9.17 3.17 -6.14
CA GLY A 12 -8.35 2.75 -7.28
C GLY A 12 -7.62 3.90 -7.96
N ASP A 13 -7.31 4.97 -7.23
CA ASP A 13 -6.64 6.15 -7.78
C ASP A 13 -5.12 5.96 -7.79
N TRP A 14 -4.66 5.03 -8.66
CA TRP A 14 -3.28 4.59 -8.71
C TRP A 14 -2.31 5.68 -9.15
N HIS A 15 -2.71 6.53 -10.10
CA HIS A 15 -1.85 7.56 -10.67
C HIS A 15 -2.01 8.93 -9.98
N GLY A 16 -2.96 9.08 -9.08
CA GLY A 16 -3.18 10.28 -8.30
C GLY A 16 -2.70 10.13 -6.86
N VAL A 17 -3.63 9.93 -5.93
CA VAL A 17 -3.32 9.86 -4.50
C VAL A 17 -2.37 8.72 -4.17
N PHE A 18 -2.59 7.53 -4.73
CA PHE A 18 -1.73 6.38 -4.45
C PHE A 18 -0.28 6.67 -4.86
N ALA A 19 -0.06 7.14 -6.08
CA ALA A 19 1.27 7.42 -6.60
C ALA A 19 1.99 8.54 -5.82
N ARG A 20 1.25 9.53 -5.34
CA ARG A 20 1.83 10.69 -4.64
C ARG A 20 2.61 10.31 -3.38
N TYR A 21 2.22 9.21 -2.72
CA TYR A 21 2.86 8.74 -1.49
C TYR A 21 3.99 7.73 -1.71
N HIS A 22 4.37 7.47 -2.95
CA HIS A 22 5.46 6.57 -3.30
C HIS A 22 6.55 7.30 -4.08
N SER A 23 7.81 7.01 -3.80
CA SER A 23 8.90 7.49 -4.66
C SER A 23 8.90 6.72 -5.98
N ASP A 24 9.48 7.31 -7.03
CA ASP A 24 9.51 6.67 -8.36
C ASP A 24 10.28 5.34 -8.36
N ASP A 25 11.26 5.20 -7.48
CA ASP A 25 12.11 4.02 -7.35
C ASP A 25 11.82 3.20 -6.08
N VAL A 26 10.60 3.29 -5.54
CA VAL A 26 10.22 2.61 -4.31
C VAL A 26 10.52 1.11 -4.38
N PHE A 27 11.13 0.59 -3.30
CA PHE A 27 11.30 -0.84 -3.13
C PHE A 27 10.08 -1.40 -2.40
N VAL A 28 9.45 -2.43 -2.97
CA VAL A 28 8.27 -3.06 -2.38
C VAL A 28 8.49 -4.55 -2.21
N ASP A 29 8.36 -5.03 -0.99
CA ASP A 29 8.38 -6.44 -0.65
C ASP A 29 6.98 -6.83 -0.16
N TRP A 30 6.14 -7.26 -1.08
CA TRP A 30 4.81 -7.77 -0.77
C TRP A 30 4.93 -9.26 -0.52
N LYS A 31 4.73 -9.67 0.72
CA LYS A 31 4.93 -11.06 1.13
C LYS A 31 4.01 -12.00 0.35
N GLY A 32 4.60 -13.06 -0.18
CA GLY A 32 3.92 -14.00 -1.07
C GLY A 32 4.14 -13.71 -2.56
N GLN A 33 4.81 -12.59 -2.88
CA GLN A 33 5.19 -12.23 -4.23
C GLN A 33 6.69 -11.90 -4.28
N GLU A 34 7.27 -11.83 -5.47
CA GLU A 34 8.65 -11.40 -5.61
C GLU A 34 8.79 -9.92 -5.29
N PRO A 35 9.85 -9.52 -4.54
CA PRO A 35 10.11 -8.10 -4.32
C PRO A 35 10.32 -7.37 -5.64
N GLY A 36 9.82 -6.14 -5.73
CA GLY A 36 9.94 -5.31 -6.90
C GLY A 36 10.50 -3.93 -6.58
N ARG A 37 10.94 -3.23 -7.61
CA ARG A 37 11.42 -1.86 -7.48
C ARG A 37 10.84 -1.00 -8.58
N GLY A 38 10.35 0.17 -8.17
CA GLY A 38 9.76 1.15 -9.07
C GLY A 38 8.26 1.29 -8.89
N LEU A 39 7.79 2.52 -8.94
CA LEU A 39 6.38 2.85 -8.73
C LEU A 39 5.49 2.18 -9.78
N GLN A 40 5.88 2.21 -11.05
CA GLN A 40 5.07 1.61 -12.12
C GLN A 40 4.96 0.10 -11.95
N GLU A 41 6.06 -0.55 -11.59
CA GLU A 41 6.04 -2.01 -11.31
C GLU A 41 5.11 -2.33 -10.15
N HIS A 42 5.11 -1.51 -9.10
CA HIS A 42 4.23 -1.68 -7.96
C HIS A 42 2.76 -1.51 -8.35
N ILE A 43 2.44 -0.49 -9.15
CA ILE A 43 1.08 -0.27 -9.65
C ILE A 43 0.63 -1.44 -10.53
N ASP A 44 1.50 -1.91 -11.42
CA ASP A 44 1.19 -3.04 -12.31
C ASP A 44 0.94 -4.32 -11.51
N ALA A 45 1.76 -4.60 -10.48
CA ALA A 45 1.57 -5.74 -9.60
C ALA A 45 0.25 -5.65 -8.83
N MET A 46 -0.09 -4.46 -8.35
CA MET A 46 -1.35 -4.20 -7.65
C MET A 46 -2.55 -4.45 -8.56
N LYS A 47 -2.50 -3.94 -9.79
CA LYS A 47 -3.58 -4.15 -10.78
C LYS A 47 -3.74 -5.62 -11.13
N ALA A 48 -2.64 -6.34 -11.32
CA ALA A 48 -2.67 -7.78 -11.63
C ALA A 48 -3.29 -8.57 -10.47
N PHE A 49 -2.94 -8.23 -9.23
CA PHE A 49 -3.54 -8.85 -8.05
C PHE A 49 -5.06 -8.62 -8.01
N LEU A 50 -5.50 -7.39 -8.27
CA LEU A 50 -6.92 -7.04 -8.25
C LEU A 50 -7.70 -7.73 -9.37
N GLU A 51 -7.11 -7.87 -10.56
CA GLU A 51 -7.75 -8.60 -11.66
C GLU A 51 -7.99 -10.06 -11.28
N SER A 52 -7.02 -10.69 -10.62
CA SER A 52 -7.17 -12.07 -10.15
C SER A 52 -8.22 -12.22 -9.04
N ALA A 53 -8.51 -11.13 -8.33
CA ALA A 53 -9.49 -11.10 -7.23
C ALA A 53 -10.85 -10.52 -7.65
N GLY A 54 -11.11 -10.33 -8.95
CA GLY A 54 -12.38 -9.84 -9.46
C GLY A 54 -12.40 -8.37 -9.85
N GLY A 55 -11.26 -7.69 -9.83
CA GLY A 55 -11.13 -6.31 -10.31
C GLY A 55 -11.46 -5.20 -9.31
N ILE A 56 -12.07 -5.54 -8.18
CA ILE A 56 -12.46 -4.57 -7.15
C ILE A 56 -11.58 -4.77 -5.92
N PRO A 57 -10.83 -3.73 -5.45
CA PRO A 57 -10.02 -3.89 -4.25
C PRO A 57 -10.90 -4.13 -3.02
N PRO A 58 -10.47 -5.04 -2.11
CA PRO A 58 -11.12 -5.16 -0.81
C PRO A 58 -11.07 -3.80 -0.11
N ARG A 59 -12.22 -3.34 0.37
CA ARG A 59 -12.31 -2.00 0.96
C ARG A 59 -11.68 -1.99 2.35
N ILE A 60 -10.79 -1.02 2.57
CA ILE A 60 -10.22 -0.75 3.89
C ILE A 60 -11.20 0.14 4.66
N ILE A 61 -11.65 -0.32 5.82
CA ILE A 61 -12.65 0.39 6.63
C ILE A 61 -12.08 1.05 7.87
N SER A 62 -10.91 0.63 8.33
CA SER A 62 -10.28 1.24 9.50
C SER A 62 -8.79 0.95 9.57
N HIS A 63 -8.07 1.78 10.35
CA HIS A 63 -6.70 1.56 10.78
C HIS A 63 -6.68 1.37 12.29
N PRO A 64 -7.01 0.17 12.81
CA PRO A 64 -7.10 -0.04 14.26
C PRO A 64 -5.77 0.10 14.98
N ILE A 65 -4.66 -0.09 14.28
CA ILE A 65 -3.32 0.03 14.83
C ILE A 65 -2.46 0.82 13.86
N GLY A 66 -1.78 1.85 14.36
CA GLY A 66 -0.80 2.60 13.60
C GLY A 66 0.21 3.24 14.52
N PHE A 67 1.48 3.12 14.19
CA PHE A 67 2.55 3.75 14.94
C PHE A 67 3.75 4.06 14.04
N GLY A 68 4.64 4.93 14.52
CA GLY A 68 5.82 5.28 13.78
C GLY A 68 6.98 5.58 14.70
N SER A 69 8.19 5.48 14.17
CA SER A 69 9.43 5.83 14.85
C SER A 69 10.44 6.31 13.81
N GLY A 70 10.92 7.55 13.95
CA GLY A 70 11.81 8.16 12.97
C GLY A 70 11.12 8.27 11.61
N GLU A 71 11.72 7.71 10.58
CA GLU A 71 11.19 7.73 9.22
C GLU A 71 10.33 6.49 8.88
N TRP A 72 10.09 5.61 9.86
CA TRP A 72 9.35 4.37 9.68
C TRP A 72 7.94 4.46 10.21
N THR A 73 7.01 3.85 9.51
CA THR A 73 5.63 3.67 9.97
C THR A 73 5.23 2.21 9.88
N CYS A 74 4.30 1.82 10.77
CA CYS A 74 3.64 0.52 10.71
C CYS A 74 2.15 0.76 10.88
N VAL A 75 1.35 0.31 9.91
CA VAL A 75 -0.09 0.49 9.90
C VAL A 75 -0.76 -0.84 9.63
N VAL A 76 -1.78 -1.17 10.44
CA VAL A 76 -2.66 -2.31 10.20
C VAL A 76 -3.95 -1.78 9.62
N GLY A 77 -4.27 -2.15 8.38
CA GLY A 77 -5.53 -1.86 7.74
C GLY A 77 -6.51 -3.00 7.93
N GLU A 78 -7.75 -2.70 8.25
CA GLU A 78 -8.83 -3.68 8.37
C GLU A 78 -9.72 -3.60 7.15
N PHE A 79 -9.92 -4.74 6.48
CA PHE A 79 -10.80 -4.83 5.32
C PHE A 79 -12.24 -5.07 5.73
N GLU A 80 -13.15 -4.72 4.83
CA GLU A 80 -14.59 -4.90 5.01
C GLU A 80 -14.97 -6.35 5.29
N ASP A 81 -14.22 -7.31 4.73
CA ASP A 81 -14.47 -8.75 4.93
C ASP A 81 -13.88 -9.31 6.24
N GLY A 82 -13.26 -8.46 7.06
CA GLY A 82 -12.61 -8.87 8.30
C GLY A 82 -11.15 -9.23 8.18
N GLY A 83 -10.59 -9.26 6.98
CA GLY A 83 -9.17 -9.47 6.76
C GLY A 83 -8.34 -8.25 7.17
N ARG A 84 -7.03 -8.44 7.30
CA ARG A 84 -6.11 -7.36 7.67
C ARG A 84 -4.89 -7.33 6.77
N MET A 85 -4.36 -6.13 6.60
CA MET A 85 -3.12 -5.88 5.88
C MET A 85 -2.19 -5.09 6.78
N VAL A 86 -0.93 -5.51 6.87
CA VAL A 86 0.09 -4.79 7.62
C VAL A 86 1.05 -4.16 6.62
N THR A 87 1.28 -2.86 6.74
CA THR A 87 2.24 -2.14 5.92
C THR A 87 3.29 -1.50 6.82
N VAL A 88 4.57 -1.86 6.58
CA VAL A 88 5.72 -1.21 7.21
C VAL A 88 6.44 -0.45 6.10
N ALA A 89 6.69 0.83 6.32
CA ALA A 89 7.27 1.67 5.29
C ALA A 89 8.29 2.65 5.85
N GLU A 90 9.34 2.89 5.08
CA GLU A 90 10.29 3.98 5.31
C GLU A 90 9.92 5.15 4.39
N TRP A 91 9.94 6.37 4.95
CA TRP A 91 9.52 7.60 4.28
C TRP A 91 10.66 8.58 4.15
N HIS A 92 10.78 9.23 3.00
CA HIS A 92 11.65 10.37 2.77
C HIS A 92 10.90 11.43 1.98
N ASP A 93 10.91 12.68 2.47
CA ASP A 93 10.27 13.82 1.80
C ASP A 93 8.79 13.59 1.47
N GLY A 94 8.08 12.91 2.37
CA GLY A 94 6.64 12.68 2.24
C GLY A 94 6.25 11.52 1.33
N ALA A 95 7.22 10.73 0.85
CA ALA A 95 6.96 9.57 0.00
C ALA A 95 7.66 8.32 0.55
N MET A 96 7.04 7.16 0.35
CA MET A 96 7.62 5.89 0.74
C MET A 96 8.75 5.51 -0.22
N VAL A 97 9.91 5.16 0.34
CA VAL A 97 11.06 4.66 -0.43
C VAL A 97 11.24 3.16 -0.29
N GLU A 98 10.77 2.59 0.81
CA GLU A 98 10.70 1.15 1.01
C GLU A 98 9.35 0.80 1.64
N GLU A 99 8.76 -0.29 1.19
CA GLU A 99 7.46 -0.74 1.67
C GLU A 99 7.45 -2.26 1.80
N TYR A 100 6.95 -2.74 2.94
CA TYR A 100 6.80 -4.16 3.23
C TYR A 100 5.34 -4.43 3.57
N ILE A 101 4.71 -5.35 2.84
CA ILE A 101 3.27 -5.61 2.95
C ILE A 101 3.02 -7.07 3.29
N TRP A 102 2.19 -7.29 4.31
CA TRP A 102 1.65 -8.61 4.67
C TRP A 102 0.12 -8.52 4.58
N SER A 103 -0.46 -9.45 3.88
CA SER A 103 -1.92 -9.48 3.74
C SER A 103 -2.51 -10.87 3.95
#